data_b2035c7a89bc45780c20ae8f5be5681e
#
_entry.id   b2035c7a89bc45780c20ae8f5be5681e
#
_cell.length_a   1.000
_cell.length_b   1.000
_cell.length_c   1.000
_cell.angle_alpha   90.00
_cell.angle_beta   90.00
_cell.angle_gamma   90.00
#
_symmetry.space_group_name_H-M   'P 1'
#
loop_
_entity.id
_entity.type
_entity.pdbx_description
1 polymer ?
#
loop_
_entity_poly.entity_id
_entity_poly.type
_entity_poly.pdbx_seq_one_letter_code
_entity_poly.pdbx_strand_id
1 'polypeptide(L)'
;MSGGSSESSPLSGQNSLSSLSISKDNELSSESGCLSIVVLGASGDLAKKKTFPALFHLFQQGFLQSGEVHIFGYARSNLSDDGLRERIRGYLKGASDEHLSQFLQLVKYVSGSYDRVEGFELLNKAISEYETSKNNDSGSYRRLFYLALPPSVYPSVCKMIRSYCMSPSSHTGWTRVIVEKPFGKDLNTAEELSAELGQLFQEEQLYRIDHYLGKELVQNLLVLRFANRLFLPLWNRDNIANVQIVFKEDFGTEGRGGYFDQYGIIRDIIQNHLLQVFCLVAMEKPVSLKPEHIRDEKVKVLQSVEPIKHEEVVIGQYDGYKDDPTVPDDSNTPTFASVVLRVHNERWEGKYYSMSHCSQCLALQSSLIEPPYFYNRIIPTLRHMPVSYF
;
A
#
# COMPACT_ATOMS: atom_id res chain seq x y z
N MET A 1 62.22 42.24 -0.35
CA MET A 1 61.28 43.05 0.45
C MET A 1 59.94 42.38 0.37
N SER A 2 59.45 41.96 1.54
CA SER A 2 58.08 41.54 1.94
C SER A 2 57.28 40.68 0.95
N GLY A 3 57.04 39.44 1.10
CA GLY A 3 56.67 38.67 2.27
C GLY A 3 55.13 38.69 2.44
N GLY A 4 54.40 37.81 1.76
CA GLY A 4 52.99 37.63 1.90
C GLY A 4 52.64 36.15 1.71
N SER A 5 52.64 35.45 2.85
CA SER A 5 52.18 34.07 2.95
C SER A 5 50.63 34.07 2.94
N SER A 6 50.04 33.37 1.99
CA SER A 6 48.60 33.06 1.99
C SER A 6 48.40 31.64 2.45
N GLU A 7 47.89 31.50 3.66
CA GLU A 7 47.38 30.25 4.23
C GLU A 7 46.16 29.78 3.45
N SER A 8 46.22 28.55 2.96
CA SER A 8 45.07 27.85 2.36
C SER A 8 44.34 27.09 3.45
N SER A 9 43.13 27.56 3.78
CA SER A 9 42.18 26.83 4.61
C SER A 9 41.53 25.68 3.85
N PRO A 10 41.30 24.50 4.45
CA PRO A 10 40.61 23.42 3.79
C PRO A 10 39.10 23.66 3.76
N LEU A 11 38.52 23.64 2.57
CA LEU A 11 37.08 23.62 2.36
C LEU A 11 36.50 22.29 2.83
N SER A 12 35.92 22.29 4.02
CA SER A 12 35.05 21.23 4.49
C SER A 12 33.68 21.36 3.80
N GLY A 13 33.54 20.73 2.65
CA GLY A 13 32.26 20.59 1.98
C GLY A 13 31.43 19.48 2.64
N GLN A 14 30.70 19.79 3.68
CA GLN A 14 29.55 19.00 4.09
C GLN A 14 28.38 19.31 3.14
N ASN A 15 28.27 18.55 2.07
CA ASN A 15 27.04 18.49 1.28
C ASN A 15 26.03 17.64 2.05
N SER A 16 25.29 18.27 2.93
CA SER A 16 23.98 17.77 3.34
C SER A 16 23.07 17.87 2.11
N LEU A 17 22.75 16.74 1.51
CA LEU A 17 21.57 16.59 0.66
C LEU A 17 20.35 16.81 1.54
N SER A 18 20.03 18.08 1.76
CA SER A 18 18.75 18.47 2.32
C SER A 18 17.67 18.00 1.35
N SER A 19 16.85 17.07 1.84
CA SER A 19 15.49 16.76 1.41
C SER A 19 15.00 17.72 0.34
N LEU A 20 14.66 17.20 -0.83
CA LEU A 20 13.75 17.85 -1.76
C LEU A 20 12.50 18.24 -0.97
N SER A 21 12.45 19.47 -0.52
CA SER A 21 11.24 20.08 -0.05
C SER A 21 10.30 20.07 -1.25
N ILE A 22 9.34 19.16 -1.24
CA ILE A 22 8.14 19.28 -2.05
C ILE A 22 7.63 20.66 -1.70
N SER A 23 7.72 21.57 -2.66
CA SER A 23 7.30 22.95 -2.51
C SER A 23 5.91 22.97 -1.91
N LYS A 24 5.74 23.71 -0.81
CA LYS A 24 4.46 23.99 -0.15
C LYS A 24 3.47 24.76 -1.04
N ASP A 25 3.78 24.91 -2.32
CA ASP A 25 3.04 25.72 -3.29
C ASP A 25 2.02 24.93 -4.12
N ASN A 26 1.77 23.67 -3.82
CA ASN A 26 0.48 23.10 -4.16
C ASN A 26 -0.48 23.51 -3.05
N GLU A 27 -1.54 24.20 -3.40
CA GLU A 27 -2.71 24.53 -2.61
C GLU A 27 -3.30 23.32 -1.86
N LEU A 28 -2.55 22.75 -0.94
CA LEU A 28 -3.07 22.33 0.33
C LEU A 28 -3.38 23.65 1.03
N SER A 29 -4.50 24.31 0.64
CA SER A 29 -5.23 25.11 1.58
C SER A 29 -5.14 24.32 2.88
N SER A 30 -4.56 24.88 3.91
CA SER A 30 -4.54 24.28 5.24
C SER A 30 -6.00 23.94 5.51
N GLU A 31 -6.43 22.70 5.24
CA GLU A 31 -7.75 22.24 5.59
C GLU A 31 -7.76 22.30 7.11
N SER A 32 -8.03 23.49 7.63
CA SER A 32 -8.18 23.71 9.07
C SER A 32 -9.33 22.84 9.52
N GLY A 33 -9.16 22.12 10.60
CA GLY A 33 -10.22 21.28 11.11
C GLY A 33 -9.70 20.01 11.78
N CYS A 34 -10.62 19.30 12.39
CA CYS A 34 -10.34 18.08 13.14
C CYS A 34 -10.16 16.87 12.23
N LEU A 35 -9.14 16.08 12.45
CA LEU A 35 -8.88 14.82 11.76
C LEU A 35 -9.03 13.65 12.72
N SER A 36 -10.02 12.80 12.47
CA SER A 36 -10.24 11.54 13.17
C SER A 36 -9.72 10.38 12.31
N ILE A 37 -8.67 9.71 12.77
CA ILE A 37 -8.12 8.51 12.12
C ILE A 37 -8.64 7.28 12.84
N VAL A 38 -9.38 6.42 12.16
CA VAL A 38 -9.93 5.19 12.72
C VAL A 38 -9.19 3.98 12.16
N VAL A 39 -8.52 3.22 13.03
CA VAL A 39 -7.84 1.98 12.66
C VAL A 39 -8.74 0.80 13.04
N LEU A 40 -9.41 0.21 12.04
CA LEU A 40 -10.19 -1.01 12.23
C LEU A 40 -9.28 -2.24 12.20
N GLY A 41 -9.48 -3.15 13.16
CA GLY A 41 -8.53 -4.24 13.38
C GLY A 41 -7.35 -3.83 14.28
N ALA A 42 -7.53 -2.82 15.12
CA ALA A 42 -6.49 -2.18 15.93
C ALA A 42 -5.72 -3.14 16.85
N SER A 43 -6.34 -4.24 17.29
CA SER A 43 -5.69 -5.25 18.12
C SER A 43 -4.87 -6.28 17.33
N GLY A 44 -4.92 -6.24 16.00
CA GLY A 44 -4.27 -7.19 15.10
C GLY A 44 -2.80 -6.87 14.81
N ASP A 45 -2.11 -7.84 14.20
CA ASP A 45 -0.69 -7.75 13.89
C ASP A 45 -0.36 -6.64 12.89
N LEU A 46 -1.15 -6.47 11.83
CA LEU A 46 -0.92 -5.42 10.84
C LEU A 46 -0.99 -4.04 11.50
N ALA A 47 -2.01 -3.80 12.32
CA ALA A 47 -2.17 -2.52 12.99
C ALA A 47 -0.97 -2.23 13.91
N LYS A 48 -0.62 -3.15 14.81
CA LYS A 48 0.46 -2.93 15.79
C LYS A 48 1.85 -2.87 15.19
N LYS A 49 2.14 -3.69 14.14
CA LYS A 49 3.47 -3.81 13.56
C LYS A 49 3.73 -2.81 12.42
N LYS A 50 2.68 -2.28 11.78
CA LYS A 50 2.80 -1.44 10.58
C LYS A 50 2.00 -0.14 10.68
N THR A 51 0.68 -0.19 10.94
CA THR A 51 -0.18 1.00 10.85
C THR A 51 0.12 2.02 11.95
N PHE A 52 0.14 1.60 13.22
CA PHE A 52 0.49 2.52 14.32
C PHE A 52 1.93 3.03 14.24
N PRO A 53 2.96 2.24 13.91
CA PRO A 53 4.29 2.75 13.64
C PRO A 53 4.35 3.77 12.51
N ALA A 54 3.60 3.58 11.43
CA ALA A 54 3.54 4.55 10.33
C ALA A 54 2.87 5.87 10.78
N LEU A 55 1.77 5.80 11.53
CA LEU A 55 1.12 6.99 12.11
C LEU A 55 2.04 7.71 13.09
N PHE A 56 2.78 6.96 13.90
CA PHE A 56 3.78 7.54 14.81
C PHE A 56 4.90 8.25 14.06
N HIS A 57 5.39 7.67 12.98
CA HIS A 57 6.41 8.31 12.14
C HIS A 57 5.89 9.62 11.50
N LEU A 58 4.65 9.63 11.00
CA LEU A 58 4.01 10.85 10.50
C LEU A 58 3.86 11.92 11.60
N PHE A 59 3.55 11.51 12.83
CA PHE A 59 3.50 12.39 13.99
C PHE A 59 4.87 13.00 14.30
N GLN A 60 5.93 12.18 14.32
CA GLN A 60 7.31 12.65 14.51
C GLN A 60 7.77 13.65 13.46
N GLN A 61 7.34 13.46 12.21
CA GLN A 61 7.65 14.37 11.10
C GLN A 61 6.79 15.65 11.09
N GLY A 62 5.84 15.80 12.01
CA GLY A 62 4.96 16.96 12.11
C GLY A 62 3.80 16.98 11.11
N PHE A 63 3.57 15.89 10.37
CA PHE A 63 2.38 15.76 9.49
C PHE A 63 1.08 15.56 10.28
N LEU A 64 1.17 15.00 11.48
CA LEU A 64 0.05 14.83 12.40
C LEU A 64 0.27 15.70 13.64
N GLN A 65 -0.52 16.75 13.78
CA GLN A 65 -0.39 17.66 14.92
C GLN A 65 -1.33 17.25 16.05
N SER A 66 -0.84 17.21 17.29
CA SER A 66 -1.58 16.79 18.48
C SER A 66 -2.84 17.62 18.76
N GLY A 67 -2.89 18.84 18.28
CA GLY A 67 -4.05 19.75 18.41
C GLY A 67 -5.21 19.40 17.48
N GLU A 68 -4.94 18.76 16.33
CA GLU A 68 -5.89 18.56 15.24
C GLU A 68 -6.26 17.10 15.02
N VAL A 69 -5.45 16.15 15.49
CA VAL A 69 -5.59 14.73 15.18
C VAL A 69 -5.97 13.92 16.41
N HIS A 70 -6.86 12.96 16.23
CA HIS A 70 -7.13 11.88 17.18
C HIS A 70 -7.17 10.52 16.47
N ILE A 71 -6.73 9.48 17.16
CA ILE A 71 -6.63 8.14 16.59
C ILE A 71 -7.53 7.21 17.39
N PHE A 72 -8.50 6.59 16.72
CA PHE A 72 -9.42 5.61 17.31
C PHE A 72 -9.03 4.21 16.85
N GLY A 73 -8.63 3.35 17.76
CA GLY A 73 -8.51 1.92 17.49
C GLY A 73 -9.87 1.25 17.68
N TYR A 74 -10.33 0.46 16.68
CA TYR A 74 -11.55 -0.31 16.77
C TYR A 74 -11.29 -1.79 16.49
N ALA A 75 -11.72 -2.68 17.38
CA ALA A 75 -11.65 -4.12 17.18
C ALA A 75 -12.59 -4.90 18.12
N ARG A 76 -12.74 -6.21 17.84
CA ARG A 76 -13.60 -7.10 18.63
C ARG A 76 -13.07 -7.43 20.04
N SER A 77 -11.77 -7.27 20.24
CA SER A 77 -11.13 -7.55 21.55
C SER A 77 -11.64 -6.58 22.59
N ASN A 78 -11.98 -7.08 23.77
CA ASN A 78 -12.32 -6.20 24.90
C ASN A 78 -11.03 -5.66 25.53
N LEU A 79 -10.68 -4.43 25.20
CA LEU A 79 -9.50 -3.70 25.69
C LEU A 79 -9.91 -2.32 26.20
N SER A 80 -9.11 -1.79 27.11
CA SER A 80 -9.14 -0.37 27.46
C SER A 80 -8.20 0.44 26.53
N ASP A 81 -8.26 1.77 26.63
CA ASP A 81 -7.31 2.67 25.98
C ASP A 81 -5.87 2.29 26.32
N ASP A 82 -5.57 2.09 27.60
CA ASP A 82 -4.25 1.72 28.07
C ASP A 82 -3.84 0.31 27.60
N GLY A 83 -4.78 -0.61 27.50
CA GLY A 83 -4.56 -1.94 26.96
C GLY A 83 -4.12 -1.91 25.49
N LEU A 84 -4.68 -1.02 24.66
CA LEU A 84 -4.21 -0.82 23.29
C LEU A 84 -2.84 -0.11 23.26
N ARG A 85 -2.70 0.97 24.03
CA ARG A 85 -1.45 1.76 24.12
C ARG A 85 -0.26 0.89 24.48
N GLU A 86 -0.43 0.01 25.47
CA GLU A 86 0.63 -0.92 25.89
C GLU A 86 0.97 -1.93 24.79
N ARG A 87 -0.03 -2.47 24.08
CA ARG A 87 0.18 -3.40 22.95
C ARG A 87 0.98 -2.81 21.80
N ILE A 88 0.83 -1.53 21.53
CA ILE A 88 1.53 -0.87 20.40
C ILE A 88 2.86 -0.26 20.81
N ARG A 89 3.05 0.08 22.08
CA ARG A 89 4.24 0.77 22.62
C ARG A 89 5.56 0.14 22.16
N GLY A 90 5.70 -1.18 22.25
CA GLY A 90 6.92 -1.90 21.89
C GLY A 90 7.29 -1.85 20.41
N TYR A 91 6.38 -1.42 19.54
CA TYR A 91 6.59 -1.30 18.09
C TYR A 91 6.87 0.15 17.65
N LEU A 92 6.67 1.14 18.53
CA LEU A 92 6.91 2.55 18.26
C LEU A 92 8.36 2.89 18.63
N LYS A 93 9.23 2.99 17.62
CA LYS A 93 10.68 3.17 17.79
C LYS A 93 11.14 4.54 17.29
N GLY A 94 12.31 4.97 17.77
CA GLY A 94 13.02 6.12 17.20
C GLY A 94 12.58 7.49 17.72
N ALA A 95 11.99 7.56 18.91
CA ALA A 95 11.62 8.84 19.52
C ALA A 95 12.03 8.92 21.00
N SER A 96 12.01 10.13 21.55
CA SER A 96 12.07 10.35 22.99
C SER A 96 10.81 9.84 23.68
N ASP A 97 10.92 9.52 24.97
CA ASP A 97 9.78 9.09 25.80
C ASP A 97 8.66 10.14 25.83
N GLU A 98 9.00 11.41 25.70
CA GLU A 98 8.03 12.50 25.62
C GLU A 98 7.18 12.43 24.34
N HIS A 99 7.80 12.32 23.16
CA HIS A 99 7.08 12.18 21.88
C HIS A 99 6.23 10.93 21.86
N LEU A 100 6.76 9.83 22.40
CA LEU A 100 6.02 8.57 22.51
C LEU A 100 4.78 8.76 23.40
N SER A 101 4.92 9.40 24.55
CA SER A 101 3.81 9.66 25.47
C SER A 101 2.76 10.59 24.85
N GLN A 102 3.17 11.64 24.15
CA GLN A 102 2.27 12.56 23.43
C GLN A 102 1.47 11.83 22.36
N PHE A 103 2.12 10.99 21.54
CA PHE A 103 1.42 10.19 20.52
C PHE A 103 0.42 9.22 21.15
N LEU A 104 0.82 8.49 22.19
CA LEU A 104 -0.06 7.51 22.85
C LEU A 104 -1.30 8.17 23.46
N GLN A 105 -1.21 9.42 23.91
CA GLN A 105 -2.38 10.17 24.40
C GLN A 105 -3.41 10.45 23.30
N LEU A 106 -2.99 10.51 22.02
CA LEU A 106 -3.92 10.65 20.89
C LEU A 106 -4.72 9.38 20.59
N VAL A 107 -4.31 8.23 21.15
CA VAL A 107 -4.91 6.93 20.84
C VAL A 107 -5.99 6.60 21.87
N LYS A 108 -7.22 6.40 21.38
CA LYS A 108 -8.37 5.85 22.12
C LYS A 108 -8.77 4.50 21.53
N TYR A 109 -9.50 3.71 22.29
CA TYR A 109 -9.97 2.42 21.86
C TYR A 109 -11.49 2.25 22.03
N VAL A 110 -12.13 1.70 21.02
CA VAL A 110 -13.53 1.33 21.06
C VAL A 110 -13.66 -0.16 20.73
N SER A 111 -14.26 -0.94 21.61
CA SER A 111 -14.54 -2.35 21.38
C SER A 111 -15.87 -2.54 20.67
N GLY A 112 -15.91 -3.35 19.61
CA GLY A 112 -17.15 -3.65 18.91
C GLY A 112 -16.98 -4.70 17.82
N SER A 113 -18.10 -5.33 17.45
CA SER A 113 -18.15 -6.29 16.34
C SER A 113 -18.15 -5.57 15.00
N TYR A 114 -17.69 -6.25 13.93
CA TYR A 114 -17.60 -5.67 12.58
C TYR A 114 -18.91 -5.73 11.79
N ASP A 115 -19.90 -6.44 12.32
CA ASP A 115 -21.19 -6.71 11.69
C ASP A 115 -22.39 -6.21 12.53
N ARG A 116 -22.14 -5.52 13.66
CA ARG A 116 -23.18 -5.04 14.57
C ARG A 116 -23.17 -3.52 14.68
N VAL A 117 -24.38 -2.97 14.72
CA VAL A 117 -24.63 -1.52 14.73
C VAL A 117 -24.10 -0.85 15.98
N GLU A 118 -24.30 -1.47 17.14
CA GLU A 118 -24.03 -0.87 18.45
C GLU A 118 -22.56 -0.42 18.60
N GLY A 119 -21.61 -1.23 18.06
CA GLY A 119 -20.20 -0.89 18.09
C GLY A 119 -19.87 0.33 17.23
N PHE A 120 -20.49 0.49 16.08
CA PHE A 120 -20.27 1.64 15.18
C PHE A 120 -20.98 2.90 15.70
N GLU A 121 -22.10 2.78 16.37
CA GLU A 121 -22.73 3.91 17.07
C GLU A 121 -21.85 4.42 18.21
N LEU A 122 -21.27 3.52 19.02
CA LEU A 122 -20.29 3.89 20.04
C LEU A 122 -19.06 4.55 19.46
N LEU A 123 -18.53 4.02 18.35
CA LEU A 123 -17.41 4.61 17.63
C LEU A 123 -17.76 6.01 17.12
N ASN A 124 -18.91 6.15 16.46
CA ASN A 124 -19.36 7.46 15.96
C ASN A 124 -19.57 8.47 17.08
N LYS A 125 -20.13 8.03 18.21
CA LYS A 125 -20.30 8.88 19.40
C LYS A 125 -18.93 9.39 19.89
N ALA A 126 -17.94 8.49 20.04
CA ALA A 126 -16.60 8.86 20.49
C ALA A 126 -15.91 9.84 19.52
N ILE A 127 -16.07 9.64 18.21
CA ILE A 127 -15.56 10.55 17.18
C ILE A 127 -16.24 11.92 17.30
N SER A 128 -17.56 11.95 17.37
CA SER A 128 -18.35 13.20 17.42
C SER A 128 -18.10 13.98 18.72
N GLU A 129 -17.91 13.33 19.84
CA GLU A 129 -17.52 13.97 21.10
C GLU A 129 -16.15 14.67 20.98
N TYR A 130 -15.19 14.03 20.33
CA TYR A 130 -13.89 14.65 20.06
C TYR A 130 -14.02 15.84 19.10
N GLU A 131 -14.71 15.66 17.98
CA GLU A 131 -14.93 16.70 16.97
C GLU A 131 -15.58 17.93 17.59
N THR A 132 -16.61 17.74 18.43
CA THR A 132 -17.30 18.84 19.13
C THR A 132 -16.42 19.50 20.19
N SER A 133 -15.56 18.74 20.90
CA SER A 133 -14.68 19.27 21.94
C SER A 133 -13.63 20.24 21.41
N LYS A 134 -13.33 20.20 20.13
CA LYS A 134 -12.34 21.07 19.48
C LYS A 134 -12.86 22.44 19.08
N ASN A 135 -14.16 22.74 19.33
CA ASN A 135 -14.80 24.05 19.07
C ASN A 135 -14.36 24.68 17.74
N ASN A 136 -14.34 23.90 16.68
CA ASN A 136 -13.92 24.37 15.38
C ASN A 136 -15.06 25.20 14.75
N ASP A 137 -14.97 26.50 14.83
CA ASP A 137 -15.86 27.44 14.10
C ASP A 137 -15.83 27.17 12.57
N SER A 138 -14.79 26.50 12.07
CA SER A 138 -14.67 26.10 10.66
C SER A 138 -15.54 24.92 10.29
N GLY A 139 -16.05 24.11 11.24
CA GLY A 139 -16.93 22.98 11.00
C GLY A 139 -16.40 21.89 10.06
N SER A 140 -15.08 21.83 9.86
CA SER A 140 -14.48 20.82 8.99
C SER A 140 -14.13 19.56 9.77
N TYR A 141 -14.87 18.48 9.51
CA TYR A 141 -14.66 17.17 10.11
C TYR A 141 -14.13 16.18 9.09
N ARG A 142 -12.88 15.78 9.27
CA ARG A 142 -12.16 14.86 8.38
C ARG A 142 -12.07 13.49 9.04
N ARG A 143 -12.63 12.46 8.42
CA ARG A 143 -12.67 11.09 8.95
C ARG A 143 -11.95 10.13 8.02
N LEU A 144 -10.87 9.52 8.49
CA LEU A 144 -10.07 8.56 7.76
C LEU A 144 -10.20 7.18 8.40
N PHE A 145 -10.74 6.22 7.66
CA PHE A 145 -10.89 4.84 8.12
C PHE A 145 -9.83 3.96 7.46
N TYR A 146 -8.99 3.34 8.25
CA TYR A 146 -7.97 2.39 7.80
C TYR A 146 -8.40 0.97 8.15
N LEU A 147 -8.59 0.12 7.13
CA LEU A 147 -9.04 -1.25 7.31
C LEU A 147 -7.85 -2.21 7.43
N ALA A 148 -7.32 -2.37 8.64
CA ALA A 148 -6.31 -3.38 8.96
C ALA A 148 -6.98 -4.75 9.23
N LEU A 149 -7.81 -5.20 8.29
CA LEU A 149 -8.74 -6.33 8.39
C LEU A 149 -8.55 -7.32 7.24
N PRO A 150 -8.99 -8.57 7.39
CA PRO A 150 -9.13 -9.47 6.24
C PRO A 150 -10.15 -8.95 5.23
N PRO A 151 -9.92 -9.11 3.91
CA PRO A 151 -10.83 -8.62 2.87
C PRO A 151 -12.26 -9.13 2.98
N SER A 152 -12.45 -10.33 3.53
CA SER A 152 -13.78 -10.94 3.71
C SER A 152 -14.74 -10.13 4.58
N VAL A 153 -14.22 -9.20 5.40
CA VAL A 153 -15.07 -8.34 6.27
C VAL A 153 -15.21 -6.92 5.73
N TYR A 154 -14.54 -6.56 4.62
CA TYR A 154 -14.64 -5.21 4.05
C TYR A 154 -16.08 -4.80 3.72
N PRO A 155 -16.89 -5.63 3.03
CA PRO A 155 -18.24 -5.23 2.69
C PRO A 155 -19.11 -4.86 3.89
N SER A 156 -19.10 -5.69 4.96
CA SER A 156 -19.89 -5.43 6.16
C SER A 156 -19.41 -4.18 6.89
N VAL A 157 -18.11 -4.04 7.09
CA VAL A 157 -17.51 -2.88 7.76
C VAL A 157 -17.77 -1.60 6.97
N CYS A 158 -17.62 -1.62 5.65
CA CYS A 158 -17.88 -0.47 4.79
C CYS A 158 -19.35 -0.04 4.81
N LYS A 159 -20.30 -0.99 4.85
CA LYS A 159 -21.72 -0.70 5.06
C LYS A 159 -21.95 -0.01 6.42
N MET A 160 -21.31 -0.49 7.49
CA MET A 160 -21.43 0.14 8.81
C MET A 160 -20.82 1.56 8.84
N ILE A 161 -19.64 1.76 8.25
CA ILE A 161 -19.02 3.10 8.12
C ILE A 161 -19.97 4.03 7.38
N ARG A 162 -20.51 3.59 6.22
CA ARG A 162 -21.40 4.38 5.39
C ARG A 162 -22.67 4.79 6.14
N SER A 163 -23.26 3.88 6.93
CA SER A 163 -24.52 4.10 7.61
C SER A 163 -24.38 4.93 8.89
N TYR A 164 -23.27 4.79 9.62
CA TYR A 164 -23.18 5.32 10.98
C TYR A 164 -22.01 6.28 11.23
N CYS A 165 -20.96 6.26 10.43
CA CYS A 165 -19.71 6.95 10.73
C CYS A 165 -19.27 7.98 9.68
N MET A 166 -20.14 8.36 8.74
CA MET A 166 -19.81 9.41 7.78
C MET A 166 -19.69 10.77 8.46
N SER A 167 -18.79 11.62 7.94
CA SER A 167 -18.74 13.03 8.33
C SER A 167 -20.09 13.69 8.09
N PRO A 168 -20.60 14.52 9.02
CA PRO A 168 -21.89 15.19 8.87
C PRO A 168 -21.92 16.07 7.60
N SER A 169 -22.98 15.95 6.81
CA SER A 169 -23.15 16.69 5.55
C SER A 169 -23.32 18.21 5.73
N SER A 170 -23.61 18.64 6.96
CA SER A 170 -23.75 20.06 7.33
C SER A 170 -22.43 20.80 7.46
N HIS A 171 -21.30 20.08 7.41
CA HIS A 171 -19.95 20.63 7.62
C HIS A 171 -19.06 20.40 6.39
N THR A 172 -18.10 21.30 6.19
CA THR A 172 -17.04 21.12 5.21
C THR A 172 -16.07 20.05 5.72
N GLY A 173 -16.22 18.85 5.27
CA GLY A 173 -15.38 17.73 5.71
C GLY A 173 -15.42 16.61 4.69
N TRP A 174 -14.68 15.54 4.98
CA TRP A 174 -14.67 14.38 4.11
C TRP A 174 -14.55 13.09 4.92
N THR A 175 -15.02 12.02 4.33
CA THR A 175 -14.80 10.65 4.81
C THR A 175 -14.04 9.88 3.75
N ARG A 176 -12.92 9.28 4.13
CA ARG A 176 -12.07 8.46 3.26
C ARG A 176 -11.83 7.10 3.89
N VAL A 177 -11.74 6.08 3.05
CA VAL A 177 -11.54 4.69 3.48
C VAL A 177 -10.30 4.13 2.78
N ILE A 178 -9.36 3.63 3.58
CA ILE A 178 -8.16 2.94 3.09
C ILE A 178 -8.38 1.44 3.18
N VAL A 179 -8.21 0.74 2.08
CA VAL A 179 -8.29 -0.71 1.97
C VAL A 179 -6.93 -1.29 1.60
N GLU A 180 -6.60 -2.41 2.24
CA GLU A 180 -5.38 -3.18 2.01
C GLU A 180 -5.60 -4.29 1.00
N LYS A 181 -4.52 -4.70 0.35
CA LYS A 181 -4.51 -5.94 -0.45
C LYS A 181 -4.78 -7.18 0.44
N PRO A 182 -5.30 -8.29 -0.13
CA PRO A 182 -5.70 -8.52 -1.52
C PRO A 182 -7.10 -7.97 -1.81
N PHE A 183 -7.29 -7.51 -3.05
CA PHE A 183 -8.58 -7.01 -3.54
C PHE A 183 -9.34 -8.10 -4.32
N GLY A 184 -9.50 -9.26 -3.72
CA GLY A 184 -10.02 -10.48 -4.33
C GLY A 184 -8.92 -11.50 -4.64
N LYS A 185 -9.33 -12.75 -4.91
CA LYS A 185 -8.44 -13.86 -5.28
C LYS A 185 -8.38 -14.07 -6.79
N ASP A 186 -9.43 -13.71 -7.48
CA ASP A 186 -9.65 -13.86 -8.91
C ASP A 186 -10.51 -12.71 -9.43
N LEU A 187 -10.79 -12.70 -10.74
CA LEU A 187 -11.57 -11.64 -11.37
C LEU A 187 -12.95 -11.46 -10.71
N ASN A 188 -13.69 -12.56 -10.51
CA ASN A 188 -15.05 -12.49 -10.01
C ASN A 188 -15.10 -11.87 -8.60
N THR A 189 -14.26 -12.36 -7.68
CA THR A 189 -14.20 -11.83 -6.31
C THR A 189 -13.66 -10.40 -6.26
N ALA A 190 -12.84 -10.00 -7.22
CA ALA A 190 -12.35 -8.63 -7.36
C ALA A 190 -13.45 -7.68 -7.86
N GLU A 191 -14.23 -8.10 -8.87
CA GLU A 191 -15.36 -7.36 -9.42
C GLU A 191 -16.47 -7.21 -8.38
N GLU A 192 -16.81 -8.28 -7.66
CA GLU A 192 -17.78 -8.25 -6.56
C GLU A 192 -17.38 -7.23 -5.50
N LEU A 193 -16.14 -7.31 -4.99
CA LEU A 193 -15.65 -6.37 -3.99
C LEU A 193 -15.64 -4.93 -4.51
N SER A 194 -15.20 -4.71 -5.75
CA SER A 194 -15.18 -3.39 -6.38
C SER A 194 -16.59 -2.82 -6.53
N ALA A 195 -17.55 -3.63 -6.96
CA ALA A 195 -18.95 -3.23 -7.11
C ALA A 195 -19.58 -2.88 -5.75
N GLU A 196 -19.35 -3.71 -4.72
CA GLU A 196 -19.87 -3.45 -3.37
C GLU A 196 -19.32 -2.17 -2.76
N LEU A 197 -18.01 -1.93 -2.87
CA LEU A 197 -17.38 -0.71 -2.34
C LEU A 197 -17.80 0.53 -3.15
N GLY A 198 -17.91 0.40 -4.49
CA GLY A 198 -18.33 1.48 -5.39
C GLY A 198 -19.78 1.92 -5.20
N GLN A 199 -20.66 1.03 -4.68
CA GLN A 199 -22.02 1.41 -4.29
C GLN A 199 -22.07 2.23 -2.99
N LEU A 200 -21.05 2.09 -2.12
CA LEU A 200 -21.02 2.73 -0.81
C LEU A 200 -20.25 4.06 -0.81
N PHE A 201 -19.21 4.17 -1.63
CA PHE A 201 -18.30 5.31 -1.63
C PHE A 201 -17.98 5.77 -3.05
N GLN A 202 -17.75 7.05 -3.21
CA GLN A 202 -17.21 7.62 -4.45
C GLN A 202 -15.72 7.27 -4.58
N GLU A 203 -15.16 7.31 -5.79
CA GLU A 203 -13.77 6.93 -6.04
C GLU A 203 -12.78 7.79 -5.23
N GLU A 204 -13.07 9.08 -5.05
CA GLU A 204 -12.26 10.01 -4.27
C GLU A 204 -12.23 9.70 -2.77
N GLN A 205 -13.16 8.86 -2.31
CA GLN A 205 -13.24 8.41 -0.93
C GLN A 205 -12.50 7.08 -0.69
N LEU A 206 -12.15 6.32 -1.75
CA LEU A 206 -11.54 5.00 -1.66
C LEU A 206 -10.05 5.05 -2.00
N TYR A 207 -9.22 4.62 -1.06
CA TYR A 207 -7.77 4.54 -1.21
C TYR A 207 -7.34 3.07 -1.14
N ARG A 208 -7.03 2.50 -2.29
CA ARG A 208 -6.46 1.15 -2.41
C ARG A 208 -4.95 1.28 -2.35
N ILE A 209 -4.33 0.69 -1.34
CA ILE A 209 -2.90 0.86 -1.14
C ILE A 209 -2.10 -0.36 -1.58
N ASP A 210 -1.02 -0.07 -2.31
CA ASP A 210 0.07 -0.98 -2.60
C ASP A 210 1.35 -0.38 -2.02
N HIS A 211 1.90 -1.00 -0.98
CA HIS A 211 3.05 -0.44 -0.25
C HIS A 211 4.35 -0.44 -1.06
N TYR A 212 4.44 -1.15 -2.19
CA TYR A 212 5.60 -1.05 -3.09
C TYR A 212 5.62 0.29 -3.83
N LEU A 213 4.46 0.86 -4.11
CA LEU A 213 4.39 2.22 -4.66
C LEU A 213 4.87 3.30 -3.66
N GLY A 214 4.90 2.98 -2.37
CA GLY A 214 5.49 3.82 -1.34
C GLY A 214 7.01 3.71 -1.19
N LYS A 215 7.65 2.72 -1.84
CA LYS A 215 9.12 2.60 -1.81
C LYS A 215 9.76 3.74 -2.60
N GLU A 216 10.75 4.40 -2.02
CA GLU A 216 11.47 5.53 -2.65
C GLU A 216 12.02 5.17 -4.03
N LEU A 217 12.62 3.99 -4.18
CA LEU A 217 13.11 3.49 -5.46
C LEU A 217 12.01 3.44 -6.53
N VAL A 218 10.81 3.03 -6.17
CA VAL A 218 9.66 2.93 -7.09
C VAL A 218 9.13 4.32 -7.45
N GLN A 219 8.99 5.22 -6.47
CA GLN A 219 8.58 6.60 -6.72
C GLN A 219 9.56 7.35 -7.61
N ASN A 220 10.86 7.10 -7.43
CA ASN A 220 11.92 7.68 -8.26
C ASN A 220 11.85 7.29 -9.74
N LEU A 221 11.16 6.19 -10.10
CA LEU A 221 10.93 5.85 -11.51
C LEU A 221 10.16 6.94 -12.27
N LEU A 222 9.19 7.57 -11.65
CA LEU A 222 8.42 8.66 -12.27
C LEU A 222 9.32 9.87 -12.53
N VAL A 223 10.14 10.24 -11.55
CA VAL A 223 11.10 11.35 -11.66
C VAL A 223 12.16 11.04 -12.71
N LEU A 224 12.75 9.84 -12.65
CA LEU A 224 13.76 9.39 -13.60
C LEU A 224 13.25 9.47 -15.06
N ARG A 225 12.05 8.95 -15.29
CA ARG A 225 11.49 8.84 -16.62
C ARG A 225 10.96 10.15 -17.17
N PHE A 226 10.26 10.95 -16.34
CA PHE A 226 9.43 12.06 -16.84
C PHE A 226 9.98 13.45 -16.51
N ALA A 227 10.81 13.59 -15.49
CA ALA A 227 11.50 14.84 -15.20
C ALA A 227 12.89 14.93 -15.85
N ASN A 228 13.48 13.80 -16.22
CA ASN A 228 14.82 13.76 -16.80
C ASN A 228 14.77 13.65 -18.33
N ARG A 229 15.18 14.71 -19.02
CA ARG A 229 15.18 14.80 -20.48
C ARG A 229 16.07 13.77 -21.17
N LEU A 230 17.09 13.25 -20.49
CA LEU A 230 18.01 12.26 -21.05
C LEU A 230 17.30 10.92 -21.29
N PHE A 231 16.50 10.47 -20.35
CA PHE A 231 15.90 9.15 -20.43
C PHE A 231 14.64 9.09 -21.30
N LEU A 232 13.88 10.19 -21.37
CA LEU A 232 12.60 10.20 -22.08
C LEU A 232 12.70 9.69 -23.55
N PRO A 233 13.65 10.16 -24.39
CA PRO A 233 13.79 9.68 -25.78
C PRO A 233 14.38 8.27 -25.90
N LEU A 234 15.06 7.77 -24.85
CA LEU A 234 15.72 6.46 -24.86
C LEU A 234 14.81 5.35 -24.31
N TRP A 235 13.66 5.68 -23.73
CA TRP A 235 12.79 4.73 -23.03
C TRP A 235 11.76 4.10 -23.96
N ASN A 236 12.27 3.32 -24.94
CA ASN A 236 11.44 2.70 -25.98
C ASN A 236 12.12 1.47 -26.58
N ARG A 237 11.42 0.79 -27.48
CA ARG A 237 11.84 -0.44 -28.17
C ARG A 237 13.14 -0.32 -28.98
N ASP A 238 13.49 0.87 -29.42
CA ASP A 238 14.68 1.06 -30.26
C ASP A 238 15.97 1.04 -29.43
N ASN A 239 15.88 1.44 -28.17
CA ASN A 239 17.01 1.58 -27.24
C ASN A 239 17.03 0.54 -26.12
N ILE A 240 15.90 -0.08 -25.78
CA ILE A 240 15.77 -1.05 -24.70
C ILE A 240 15.45 -2.43 -25.28
N ALA A 241 16.34 -3.39 -25.06
CA ALA A 241 16.16 -4.75 -25.54
C ALA A 241 15.10 -5.54 -24.74
N ASN A 242 15.16 -5.45 -23.41
CA ASN A 242 14.22 -6.06 -22.48
C ASN A 242 14.25 -5.32 -21.12
N VAL A 243 13.26 -5.60 -20.27
CA VAL A 243 13.21 -5.10 -18.89
C VAL A 243 13.03 -6.28 -17.95
N GLN A 244 13.82 -6.31 -16.89
CA GLN A 244 13.71 -7.32 -15.84
C GLN A 244 13.34 -6.66 -14.51
N ILE A 245 12.21 -7.07 -13.94
CA ILE A 245 11.73 -6.61 -12.65
C ILE A 245 11.85 -7.80 -11.70
N VAL A 246 12.84 -7.73 -10.81
CA VAL A 246 13.17 -8.83 -9.90
C VAL A 246 13.01 -8.35 -8.47
N PHE A 247 12.24 -9.10 -7.69
CA PHE A 247 12.14 -8.91 -6.26
C PHE A 247 12.52 -10.21 -5.54
N LYS A 248 13.38 -10.11 -4.55
CA LYS A 248 13.89 -11.25 -3.78
C LYS A 248 13.75 -10.94 -2.29
N GLU A 249 13.34 -11.97 -1.54
CA GLU A 249 13.34 -11.97 -0.07
C GLU A 249 14.33 -13.00 0.43
N ASP A 250 15.06 -12.68 1.48
CA ASP A 250 16.04 -13.55 2.16
C ASP A 250 15.40 -14.43 3.24
N PHE A 251 14.08 -14.32 3.40
CA PHE A 251 13.25 -15.12 4.31
C PHE A 251 12.14 -15.83 3.55
N GLY A 252 11.58 -16.88 4.13
CA GLY A 252 10.45 -17.64 3.58
C GLY A 252 9.10 -17.16 4.10
N THR A 253 8.17 -18.10 4.22
CA THR A 253 6.79 -17.85 4.67
C THR A 253 6.58 -18.15 6.16
N GLU A 254 7.64 -18.22 6.95
CA GLU A 254 7.60 -18.61 8.36
C GLU A 254 6.57 -17.83 9.15
N GLY A 255 5.67 -18.55 9.82
CA GLY A 255 4.56 -18.00 10.61
C GLY A 255 3.38 -17.48 9.77
N ARG A 256 3.42 -17.62 8.43
CA ARG A 256 2.34 -17.24 7.51
C ARG A 256 2.00 -18.35 6.50
N GLY A 257 2.58 -19.53 6.62
CA GLY A 257 2.49 -20.61 5.64
C GLY A 257 1.06 -20.91 5.22
N GLY A 258 0.15 -21.16 6.17
CA GLY A 258 -1.24 -21.47 5.87
C GLY A 258 -2.04 -20.35 5.18
N TYR A 259 -1.71 -19.07 5.45
CA TYR A 259 -2.27 -17.95 4.69
C TYR A 259 -1.68 -17.90 3.28
N PHE A 260 -0.35 -17.99 3.17
CA PHE A 260 0.34 -17.93 1.89
C PHE A 260 -0.08 -19.07 0.96
N ASP A 261 -0.32 -20.25 1.51
CA ASP A 261 -0.72 -21.43 0.75
C ASP A 261 -2.05 -21.24 -0.03
N GLN A 262 -2.94 -20.40 0.51
CA GLN A 262 -4.21 -20.08 -0.14
C GLN A 262 -4.07 -19.12 -1.33
N TYR A 263 -2.98 -18.34 -1.39
CA TYR A 263 -2.78 -17.29 -2.40
C TYR A 263 -1.64 -17.61 -3.37
N GLY A 264 -0.50 -18.08 -2.86
CA GLY A 264 0.72 -18.30 -3.62
C GLY A 264 1.38 -17.00 -4.09
N ILE A 265 2.63 -17.14 -4.55
CA ILE A 265 3.48 -15.99 -4.88
C ILE A 265 2.94 -15.11 -6.00
N ILE A 266 2.21 -15.70 -6.94
CA ILE A 266 1.67 -14.94 -8.07
C ILE A 266 0.64 -13.93 -7.58
N ARG A 267 -0.33 -14.36 -6.76
CA ARG A 267 -1.37 -13.46 -6.21
C ARG A 267 -0.83 -12.55 -5.11
N ASP A 268 0.16 -13.02 -4.34
CA ASP A 268 0.68 -12.22 -3.23
C ASP A 268 1.62 -11.11 -3.69
N ILE A 269 2.38 -11.31 -4.78
CA ILE A 269 3.43 -10.38 -5.22
C ILE A 269 3.32 -9.97 -6.69
N ILE A 270 3.19 -10.93 -7.63
CA ILE A 270 3.33 -10.61 -9.06
C ILE A 270 2.15 -9.79 -9.56
N GLN A 271 0.92 -10.25 -9.34
CA GLN A 271 -0.29 -9.61 -9.89
C GLN A 271 -0.71 -8.32 -9.16
N ASN A 272 0.03 -7.90 -8.15
CA ASN A 272 -0.14 -6.61 -7.49
C ASN A 272 1.15 -5.79 -7.55
N HIS A 273 2.09 -6.04 -6.66
CA HIS A 273 3.30 -5.21 -6.51
C HIS A 273 4.14 -5.11 -7.78
N LEU A 274 4.51 -6.25 -8.39
CA LEU A 274 5.36 -6.22 -9.57
C LEU A 274 4.62 -5.69 -10.80
N LEU A 275 3.32 -5.96 -10.91
CA LEU A 275 2.50 -5.42 -11.99
C LEU A 275 2.35 -3.90 -11.89
N GLN A 276 2.25 -3.33 -10.68
CA GLN A 276 2.28 -1.89 -10.47
C GLN A 276 3.62 -1.27 -10.91
N VAL A 277 4.73 -1.89 -10.53
CA VAL A 277 6.07 -1.43 -10.97
C VAL A 277 6.22 -1.55 -12.48
N PHE A 278 5.76 -2.67 -13.06
CA PHE A 278 5.74 -2.87 -14.51
C PHE A 278 4.97 -1.76 -15.23
N CYS A 279 3.77 -1.40 -14.74
CA CYS A 279 3.00 -0.30 -15.33
C CYS A 279 3.78 1.02 -15.27
N LEU A 280 4.41 1.35 -14.13
CA LEU A 280 5.23 2.56 -14.01
C LEU A 280 6.43 2.56 -14.96
N VAL A 281 7.00 1.39 -15.25
CA VAL A 281 8.11 1.25 -16.21
C VAL A 281 7.62 1.36 -17.65
N ALA A 282 6.45 0.81 -17.98
CA ALA A 282 5.98 0.68 -19.35
C ALA A 282 5.07 1.81 -19.85
N MET A 283 4.41 2.54 -18.94
CA MET A 283 3.41 3.55 -19.30
C MET A 283 3.98 4.74 -20.08
N GLU A 284 3.11 5.43 -20.81
CA GLU A 284 3.42 6.72 -21.41
C GLU A 284 3.54 7.82 -20.34
N LYS A 285 4.10 8.97 -20.74
CA LYS A 285 4.13 10.13 -19.84
C LYS A 285 2.71 10.65 -19.64
N PRO A 286 2.19 10.66 -18.39
CA PRO A 286 0.86 11.19 -18.12
C PRO A 286 0.82 12.70 -18.40
N VAL A 287 -0.35 13.22 -18.75
CA VAL A 287 -0.54 14.65 -19.01
C VAL A 287 -0.33 15.51 -17.77
N SER A 288 -0.54 14.96 -16.59
CA SER A 288 -0.18 15.56 -15.30
C SER A 288 0.04 14.46 -14.24
N LEU A 289 0.55 14.84 -13.08
CA LEU A 289 0.73 13.92 -11.94
C LEU A 289 -0.55 13.71 -11.11
N LYS A 290 -1.71 14.11 -11.62
CA LYS A 290 -2.98 13.79 -10.98
C LYS A 290 -3.20 12.27 -10.97
N PRO A 291 -3.78 11.70 -9.90
CA PRO A 291 -3.96 10.26 -9.75
C PRO A 291 -4.69 9.60 -10.93
N GLU A 292 -5.74 10.21 -11.43
CA GLU A 292 -6.53 9.73 -12.58
C GLU A 292 -5.70 9.61 -13.85
N HIS A 293 -4.85 10.60 -14.17
CA HIS A 293 -3.99 10.55 -15.36
C HIS A 293 -2.92 9.47 -15.28
N ILE A 294 -2.39 9.22 -14.07
CA ILE A 294 -1.42 8.13 -13.84
C ILE A 294 -2.13 6.77 -14.00
N ARG A 295 -3.34 6.63 -13.45
CA ARG A 295 -4.14 5.40 -13.59
C ARG A 295 -4.50 5.10 -15.03
N ASP A 296 -4.92 6.10 -15.80
CA ASP A 296 -5.25 5.94 -17.21
C ASP A 296 -4.07 5.38 -18.02
N GLU A 297 -2.86 5.91 -17.79
CA GLU A 297 -1.67 5.40 -18.48
C GLU A 297 -1.30 3.97 -18.05
N LYS A 298 -1.47 3.61 -16.77
CA LYS A 298 -1.29 2.22 -16.32
C LYS A 298 -2.28 1.27 -16.99
N VAL A 299 -3.55 1.68 -17.08
CA VAL A 299 -4.61 0.88 -17.75
C VAL A 299 -4.29 0.65 -19.20
N LYS A 300 -3.83 1.66 -19.95
CA LYS A 300 -3.41 1.50 -21.36
C LYS A 300 -2.32 0.45 -21.51
N VAL A 301 -1.33 0.43 -20.61
CA VAL A 301 -0.29 -0.60 -20.64
C VAL A 301 -0.90 -1.99 -20.47
N LEU A 302 -1.77 -2.18 -19.48
CA LEU A 302 -2.35 -3.49 -19.20
C LEU A 302 -3.24 -3.99 -20.31
N GLN A 303 -4.00 -3.09 -20.96
CA GLN A 303 -4.82 -3.43 -22.14
C GLN A 303 -3.97 -3.84 -23.36
N SER A 304 -2.69 -3.42 -23.38
CA SER A 304 -1.73 -3.76 -24.43
C SER A 304 -0.92 -5.02 -24.14
N VAL A 305 -1.11 -5.66 -22.97
CA VAL A 305 -0.40 -6.90 -22.63
C VAL A 305 -1.06 -8.08 -23.33
N GLU A 306 -0.25 -8.87 -24.05
CA GLU A 306 -0.69 -10.12 -24.65
C GLU A 306 -1.04 -11.18 -23.59
N PRO A 307 -1.93 -12.15 -23.90
CA PRO A 307 -2.14 -13.30 -23.04
C PRO A 307 -0.82 -14.04 -22.78
N ILE A 308 -0.55 -14.30 -21.51
CA ILE A 308 0.64 -15.04 -21.10
C ILE A 308 0.54 -16.49 -21.59
N LYS A 309 1.62 -17.01 -22.17
CA LYS A 309 1.70 -18.39 -22.63
C LYS A 309 2.33 -19.28 -21.57
N HIS A 310 2.05 -20.57 -21.64
CA HIS A 310 2.56 -21.56 -20.68
C HIS A 310 4.10 -21.58 -20.62
N GLU A 311 4.73 -21.55 -21.79
CA GLU A 311 6.19 -21.54 -21.93
C GLU A 311 6.85 -20.26 -21.43
N GLU A 312 6.06 -19.24 -21.10
CA GLU A 312 6.51 -17.95 -20.60
C GLU A 312 6.44 -17.86 -19.07
N VAL A 313 6.08 -18.95 -18.40
CA VAL A 313 5.96 -19.01 -16.94
C VAL A 313 6.81 -20.12 -16.37
N VAL A 314 7.62 -19.79 -15.38
CA VAL A 314 8.37 -20.74 -14.55
C VAL A 314 7.92 -20.57 -13.12
N ILE A 315 7.55 -21.66 -12.47
CA ILE A 315 7.17 -21.68 -11.05
C ILE A 315 7.99 -22.69 -10.29
N GLY A 316 8.13 -22.50 -8.99
CA GLY A 316 8.83 -23.39 -8.09
C GLY A 316 8.38 -23.24 -6.65
N GLN A 317 8.76 -24.20 -5.82
CA GLN A 317 8.56 -24.15 -4.39
C GLN A 317 9.92 -24.39 -3.72
N TYR A 318 10.29 -23.61 -2.69
CA TYR A 318 11.55 -23.81 -2.01
C TYR A 318 11.50 -25.04 -1.09
N ASP A 319 12.65 -25.67 -0.91
CA ASP A 319 12.81 -26.80 0.01
C ASP A 319 12.52 -26.36 1.45
N GLY A 320 11.76 -27.18 2.21
CA GLY A 320 11.34 -26.81 3.57
C GLY A 320 10.06 -25.97 3.67
N TYR A 321 9.41 -25.61 2.55
CA TYR A 321 8.13 -24.90 2.59
C TYR A 321 7.05 -25.66 3.35
N LYS A 322 7.04 -26.99 3.18
CA LYS A 322 6.07 -27.90 3.82
C LYS A 322 6.44 -28.27 5.28
N ASP A 323 7.58 -27.80 5.78
CA ASP A 323 7.95 -27.99 7.18
C ASP A 323 7.15 -27.06 8.12
N ASP A 324 6.49 -26.03 7.56
CA ASP A 324 5.54 -25.19 8.31
C ASP A 324 4.27 -26.02 8.63
N PRO A 325 3.93 -26.23 9.91
CA PRO A 325 2.79 -27.08 10.32
C PRO A 325 1.43 -26.58 9.86
N THR A 326 1.35 -25.34 9.34
CA THR A 326 0.12 -24.75 8.80
C THR A 326 -0.03 -24.95 7.29
N VAL A 327 0.98 -25.53 6.63
CA VAL A 327 0.98 -25.86 5.20
C VAL A 327 0.62 -27.35 5.02
N PRO A 328 -0.30 -27.69 4.11
CA PRO A 328 -0.61 -29.09 3.81
C PRO A 328 0.61 -29.83 3.21
N ASP A 329 0.79 -31.10 3.59
CA ASP A 329 1.89 -31.94 3.11
C ASP A 329 1.89 -32.15 1.58
N ASP A 330 0.73 -32.09 0.97
CA ASP A 330 0.50 -32.23 -0.48
C ASP A 330 0.49 -30.88 -1.23
N SER A 331 0.78 -29.76 -0.52
CA SER A 331 0.80 -28.45 -1.15
C SER A 331 1.80 -28.37 -2.32
N ASN A 332 1.34 -27.78 -3.40
CA ASN A 332 2.12 -27.43 -4.58
C ASN A 332 2.09 -25.92 -4.86
N THR A 333 1.75 -25.11 -3.85
CA THR A 333 1.69 -23.66 -3.94
C THR A 333 3.06 -23.07 -4.26
N PRO A 334 3.21 -22.30 -5.34
CA PRO A 334 4.51 -21.77 -5.73
C PRO A 334 4.96 -20.65 -4.78
N THR A 335 6.23 -20.73 -4.36
CA THR A 335 6.95 -19.69 -3.61
C THR A 335 7.94 -18.92 -4.48
N PHE A 336 8.15 -19.40 -5.69
CA PHE A 336 8.87 -18.75 -6.78
C PHE A 336 7.98 -18.68 -8.01
N ALA A 337 8.03 -17.56 -8.71
CA ALA A 337 7.50 -17.47 -10.06
C ALA A 337 8.31 -16.47 -10.90
N SER A 338 8.47 -16.80 -12.18
CA SER A 338 8.98 -15.91 -13.20
C SER A 338 8.01 -15.91 -14.37
N VAL A 339 7.61 -14.72 -14.82
CA VAL A 339 6.61 -14.53 -15.86
C VAL A 339 7.15 -13.57 -16.91
N VAL A 340 7.00 -13.90 -18.18
CA VAL A 340 7.32 -13.01 -19.29
C VAL A 340 6.03 -12.34 -19.79
N LEU A 341 6.04 -11.01 -19.88
CA LEU A 341 4.97 -10.21 -20.46
C LEU A 341 5.42 -9.59 -21.77
N ARG A 342 4.52 -9.57 -22.75
CA ARG A 342 4.69 -8.87 -24.03
C ARG A 342 3.71 -7.72 -24.11
N VAL A 343 4.21 -6.54 -24.44
CA VAL A 343 3.39 -5.33 -24.58
C VAL A 343 3.25 -5.02 -26.07
N HIS A 344 2.03 -5.07 -26.56
CA HIS A 344 1.72 -4.83 -27.97
C HIS A 344 1.26 -3.38 -28.19
N ASN A 345 2.22 -2.46 -28.17
CA ASN A 345 2.02 -1.05 -28.49
C ASN A 345 3.23 -0.44 -29.20
N GLU A 346 3.09 0.77 -29.72
CA GLU A 346 4.13 1.44 -30.49
C GLU A 346 5.46 1.55 -29.74
N ARG A 347 5.42 1.81 -28.44
CA ARG A 347 6.63 1.99 -27.62
C ARG A 347 7.39 0.68 -27.38
N TRP A 348 6.71 -0.45 -27.25
CA TRP A 348 7.30 -1.70 -26.73
C TRP A 348 7.17 -2.91 -27.63
N GLU A 349 6.51 -2.80 -28.78
CA GLU A 349 6.30 -3.93 -29.67
C GLU A 349 7.60 -4.65 -30.02
N GLY A 350 7.57 -5.98 -29.95
CA GLY A 350 8.73 -6.84 -30.15
C GLY A 350 9.67 -6.95 -28.96
N LYS A 351 9.37 -6.31 -27.83
CA LYS A 351 10.14 -6.40 -26.58
C LYS A 351 9.37 -7.19 -25.53
N TYR A 352 10.09 -7.68 -24.52
CA TYR A 352 9.51 -8.44 -23.44
C TYR A 352 9.94 -7.91 -22.07
N TYR A 353 9.08 -8.15 -21.11
CA TYR A 353 9.28 -7.86 -19.70
C TYR A 353 9.32 -9.16 -18.93
N SER A 354 10.37 -9.38 -18.12
CA SER A 354 10.42 -10.49 -17.18
C SER A 354 10.12 -9.95 -15.78
N MET A 355 9.11 -10.53 -15.13
CA MET A 355 8.82 -10.30 -13.71
C MET A 355 9.11 -11.57 -12.94
N SER A 356 9.95 -11.47 -11.92
CA SER A 356 10.34 -12.62 -11.11
C SER A 356 10.30 -12.29 -9.63
N HIS A 357 9.79 -13.23 -8.85
CA HIS A 357 9.87 -13.18 -7.40
C HIS A 357 10.35 -14.51 -6.83
N CYS A 358 11.17 -14.42 -5.79
CA CYS A 358 11.65 -15.57 -5.04
C CYS A 358 11.59 -15.27 -3.54
N SER A 359 10.85 -16.07 -2.77
CA SER A 359 10.97 -16.16 -1.33
C SER A 359 12.11 -17.11 -0.96
N GLN A 360 12.86 -16.82 0.09
CA GLN A 360 14.00 -17.60 0.57
C GLN A 360 15.11 -17.83 -0.48
N CYS A 361 15.48 -16.79 -1.19
CA CYS A 361 16.41 -16.82 -2.34
C CYS A 361 17.88 -17.12 -2.00
N LEU A 362 18.23 -17.28 -0.75
CA LEU A 362 19.60 -17.69 -0.34
C LEU A 362 19.83 -19.20 -0.49
N ALA A 363 18.78 -20.00 -0.54
CA ALA A 363 18.87 -21.44 -0.81
C ALA A 363 18.67 -21.71 -2.31
N LEU A 364 19.73 -22.01 -3.01
CA LEU A 364 19.78 -22.23 -4.48
C LEU A 364 19.14 -23.55 -4.94
N GLN A 365 18.31 -24.21 -4.15
CA GLN A 365 17.62 -25.43 -4.53
C GLN A 365 16.12 -25.22 -4.52
N SER A 366 15.57 -24.90 -5.67
CA SER A 366 14.13 -24.94 -5.90
C SER A 366 13.79 -26.15 -6.79
N SER A 367 12.89 -27.00 -6.33
CA SER A 367 12.32 -28.03 -7.18
C SER A 367 11.33 -27.39 -8.17
N LEU A 368 11.48 -27.68 -9.44
CA LEU A 368 10.54 -27.27 -10.48
C LEU A 368 9.28 -28.13 -10.37
N ILE A 369 8.13 -27.49 -10.21
CA ILE A 369 6.82 -28.15 -10.20
C ILE A 369 6.20 -28.02 -11.58
N GLU A 370 5.94 -29.15 -12.25
CA GLU A 370 5.15 -29.17 -13.46
C GLU A 370 3.67 -28.91 -13.14
N PRO A 371 3.00 -27.94 -13.79
CA PRO A 371 1.68 -27.51 -13.40
C PRO A 371 0.57 -28.01 -14.34
N PRO A 372 -0.34 -28.86 -13.92
CA PRO A 372 -1.57 -29.08 -14.70
C PRO A 372 -2.77 -28.20 -14.28
N TYR A 373 -2.83 -27.66 -13.06
CA TYR A 373 -4.06 -27.06 -12.54
C TYR A 373 -4.09 -25.53 -12.43
N PHE A 374 -2.97 -24.86 -12.50
CA PHE A 374 -2.86 -23.43 -12.15
C PHE A 374 -3.26 -22.46 -13.26
N TYR A 375 -3.14 -22.88 -14.50
CA TYR A 375 -3.19 -21.98 -15.66
C TYR A 375 -4.59 -21.47 -16.02
N ASN A 376 -5.62 -22.28 -15.81
CA ASN A 376 -6.98 -21.90 -16.23
C ASN A 376 -7.64 -20.83 -15.36
N ARG A 377 -7.06 -20.50 -14.21
CA ARG A 377 -7.64 -19.51 -13.27
C ARG A 377 -6.87 -18.19 -13.15
N ILE A 378 -5.55 -18.18 -13.40
CA ILE A 378 -4.71 -17.00 -13.14
C ILE A 378 -4.56 -16.10 -14.36
N ILE A 379 -4.44 -16.67 -15.55
CA ILE A 379 -4.26 -15.92 -16.79
C ILE A 379 -5.47 -15.02 -17.13
N PRO A 380 -6.73 -15.48 -16.99
CA PRO A 380 -7.88 -14.60 -17.12
C PRO A 380 -7.87 -13.44 -16.15
N THR A 381 -7.42 -13.66 -14.91
CA THR A 381 -7.39 -12.62 -13.86
C THR A 381 -6.44 -11.47 -14.20
N LEU A 382 -5.26 -11.75 -14.77
CA LEU A 382 -4.31 -10.71 -15.20
C LEU A 382 -4.86 -9.85 -16.36
N ARG A 383 -5.69 -10.44 -17.23
CA ARG A 383 -6.25 -9.76 -18.40
C ARG A 383 -7.50 -8.90 -18.08
N HIS A 384 -8.20 -9.24 -17.03
CA HIS A 384 -9.50 -8.66 -16.69
C HIS A 384 -9.53 -8.03 -15.29
N MET A 385 -8.38 -7.62 -14.76
CA MET A 385 -8.37 -6.86 -13.51
C MET A 385 -9.20 -5.57 -13.69
N PRO A 386 -10.15 -5.29 -12.81
CA PRO A 386 -10.93 -4.06 -12.89
C PRO A 386 -10.00 -2.85 -12.88
N VAL A 387 -10.32 -1.85 -13.70
CA VAL A 387 -9.62 -0.54 -13.74
C VAL A 387 -9.49 0.08 -12.35
N SER A 388 -10.39 -0.25 -11.44
CA SER A 388 -10.39 0.19 -10.04
C SER A 388 -9.18 -0.27 -9.21
N TYR A 389 -8.33 -1.18 -9.74
CA TYR A 389 -7.10 -1.62 -9.07
C TYR A 389 -5.88 -0.74 -9.37
N PHE A 390 -5.93 0.07 -10.39
CA PHE A 390 -4.83 0.87 -10.90
C PHE A 390 -5.10 2.36 -10.78
#